data_44603695205dbb1451353037a0bbfc27
#
_entry.id   44603695205dbb1451353037a0bbfc27
#
_cell.length_a   1.000
_cell.length_b   1.000
_cell.length_c   1.000
_cell.angle_alpha   90.00
_cell.angle_beta   90.00
_cell.angle_gamma   90.00
#
_symmetry.space_group_name_H-M   'P 1'
#
loop_
_entity.id
_entity.type
_entity.pdbx_description
1 polymer ?
#
loop_
_entity_poly.entity_id
_entity_poly.type
_entity_poly.pdbx_seq_one_letter_code
_entity_poly.pdbx_strand_id
1 'polypeptide(L)'
;MKRFLLFFLALVLHTSLFAQTTTPRQYLFILDASGSMWQKLDGEHKIAVAKSVLNDLVQQLPADARAGLIAYGHRRKSDCDDIETLVTLAPLDKTGFQAQINAINPQGKTPVAKSIAHALALLHSETQPVSIILVSDGLETCDGDACELVRQARTKDAKIMLHVVGFGIEEQDISTLECIAQAGGGQYLPANNANELSHALNQTLQPPVTDGGYLSVKVTLEGKPVDATVKVFKNGETRETAFGRTYTGPETNPRVLLLPAGLYRAEVTAITLDGKPVQVLENLLVAPHDTLRREADFAKGSFEIRVTRNGALSDAVVILYKAGTKEVATQTRSYTNAANNPVRFQVPPGVYDVQISSVEIENKPVISIKQQVLASGASISLSQDYKSGELKVGARQGAALVDATVGIYSKKGGINVASGRTYQATSSNPKTFTLEPGEYELRLNAVKPKELGKKTLSAIVTEKGMVEVIGEW
;
A
#
# COMPACT_ATOMS: atom_id res chain seq x y z
N MET A 1 -13.04 -79.11 22.27
CA MET A 1 -12.71 -78.07 23.21
C MET A 1 -11.24 -77.65 23.01
N LYS A 2 -11.02 -76.59 22.19
CA LYS A 2 -9.67 -76.05 21.94
C LYS A 2 -9.65 -74.59 22.43
N ARG A 3 -8.81 -74.33 23.45
CA ARG A 3 -8.55 -72.98 23.98
C ARG A 3 -7.61 -72.26 23.02
N PHE A 4 -8.05 -71.12 22.45
CA PHE A 4 -7.19 -70.18 21.73
C PHE A 4 -6.65 -69.16 22.73
N LEU A 5 -5.31 -69.12 22.85
CA LEU A 5 -4.58 -68.17 23.66
C LEU A 5 -4.21 -66.98 22.72
N LEU A 6 -4.81 -65.82 22.96
CA LEU A 6 -4.48 -64.56 22.24
C LEU A 6 -3.27 -63.89 22.94
N PHE A 7 -2.11 -63.89 22.28
CA PHE A 7 -0.97 -63.08 22.65
C PHE A 7 -1.16 -61.66 22.15
N PHE A 8 -1.38 -60.72 23.05
CA PHE A 8 -1.31 -59.27 22.74
C PHE A 8 0.15 -58.83 22.77
N LEU A 9 0.75 -58.61 21.59
CA LEU A 9 2.06 -58.03 21.43
C LEU A 9 1.92 -56.50 21.47
N ALA A 10 2.18 -55.87 22.63
CA ALA A 10 2.22 -54.43 22.78
C ALA A 10 3.49 -53.86 22.10
N LEU A 11 3.32 -53.34 20.89
CA LEU A 11 4.37 -52.61 20.17
C LEU A 11 4.49 -51.19 20.77
N VAL A 12 5.43 -50.97 21.67
CA VAL A 12 5.76 -49.65 22.20
C VAL A 12 6.54 -48.89 21.13
N LEU A 13 5.83 -48.05 20.38
CA LEU A 13 6.48 -47.06 19.51
C LEU A 13 7.20 -46.03 20.39
N HIS A 14 8.50 -46.15 20.50
CA HIS A 14 9.36 -45.07 21.00
C HIS A 14 9.43 -44.01 19.93
N THR A 15 8.55 -42.99 19.96
CA THR A 15 8.75 -41.75 19.23
C THR A 15 9.87 -40.97 19.88
N SER A 16 11.09 -41.17 19.38
CA SER A 16 12.19 -40.28 19.71
C SER A 16 11.84 -38.88 19.18
N LEU A 17 11.37 -38.01 20.07
CA LEU A 17 11.36 -36.56 19.81
C LEU A 17 12.81 -36.13 19.66
N PHE A 18 13.32 -36.09 18.44
CA PHE A 18 14.50 -35.30 18.14
C PHE A 18 14.14 -33.83 18.40
N ALA A 19 14.44 -33.33 19.59
CA ALA A 19 14.52 -31.91 19.81
C ALA A 19 15.56 -31.38 18.82
N GLN A 20 15.14 -30.74 17.77
CA GLN A 20 16.02 -29.96 16.90
C GLN A 20 16.61 -28.87 17.80
N THR A 21 17.84 -29.06 18.25
CA THR A 21 18.62 -28.00 18.89
C THR A 21 18.92 -26.99 17.83
N THR A 22 18.05 -25.97 17.69
CA THR A 22 18.34 -24.82 16.87
C THR A 22 19.55 -24.12 17.47
N THR A 23 20.66 -24.08 16.73
CA THR A 23 21.83 -23.31 17.13
C THR A 23 21.42 -21.86 17.35
N PRO A 24 21.81 -21.21 18.47
CA PRO A 24 21.48 -19.83 18.73
C PRO A 24 21.94 -18.93 17.59
N ARG A 25 21.07 -18.05 17.13
CA ARG A 25 21.41 -17.07 16.09
C ARG A 25 22.35 -16.03 16.67
N GLN A 26 23.40 -15.68 15.92
CA GLN A 26 24.42 -14.73 16.34
C GLN A 26 24.40 -13.49 15.46
N TYR A 27 24.34 -12.32 16.10
CA TYR A 27 24.28 -11.02 15.43
C TYR A 27 25.36 -10.09 15.97
N LEU A 28 26.15 -9.48 15.09
CA LEU A 28 27.10 -8.42 15.45
C LEU A 28 26.72 -7.14 14.74
N PHE A 29 26.20 -6.19 15.49
CA PHE A 29 25.83 -4.88 14.98
C PHE A 29 27.05 -3.96 14.95
N ILE A 30 27.21 -3.21 13.87
CA ILE A 30 28.16 -2.11 13.74
C ILE A 30 27.33 -0.86 13.48
N LEU A 31 27.32 0.07 14.43
CA LEU A 31 26.54 1.32 14.32
C LEU A 31 27.44 2.50 14.04
N ASP A 32 27.13 3.20 12.96
CA ASP A 32 27.70 4.48 12.63
C ASP A 32 27.30 5.54 13.66
N ALA A 33 28.28 6.18 14.26
CA ALA A 33 28.11 7.35 15.10
C ALA A 33 29.07 8.47 14.65
N SER A 34 29.30 8.59 13.35
CA SER A 34 30.01 9.71 12.75
C SER A 34 29.19 11.00 12.85
N GLY A 35 29.83 12.14 12.57
CA GLY A 35 29.20 13.44 12.70
C GLY A 35 27.96 13.66 11.81
N SER A 36 27.87 12.97 10.67
CA SER A 36 26.70 13.01 9.75
C SER A 36 25.42 12.47 10.38
N MET A 37 25.54 11.55 11.33
CA MET A 37 24.39 11.02 12.08
C MET A 37 23.62 12.07 12.91
N TRP A 38 24.17 13.28 13.07
CA TRP A 38 23.44 14.44 13.61
C TRP A 38 22.54 15.13 12.57
N GLN A 39 22.68 14.82 11.29
CA GLN A 39 21.75 15.35 10.30
C GLN A 39 20.32 14.91 10.59
N LYS A 40 19.36 15.73 10.16
CA LYS A 40 17.94 15.42 10.31
C LYS A 40 17.39 14.69 9.11
N LEU A 41 16.55 13.71 9.37
CA LEU A 41 15.76 12.97 8.41
C LEU A 41 14.30 13.00 8.90
N ASP A 42 13.39 13.52 8.09
CA ASP A 42 11.97 13.72 8.45
C ASP A 42 11.77 14.50 9.78
N GLY A 43 12.68 15.45 10.09
CA GLY A 43 12.60 16.31 11.28
C GLY A 43 13.32 15.78 12.52
N GLU A 44 13.69 14.49 12.56
CA GLU A 44 14.45 13.87 13.65
C GLU A 44 15.91 13.64 13.27
N HIS A 45 16.81 13.60 14.27
CA HIS A 45 18.22 13.26 14.00
C HIS A 45 18.37 11.79 13.64
N LYS A 46 19.16 11.48 12.60
CA LYS A 46 19.41 10.10 12.14
C LYS A 46 19.80 9.18 13.29
N ILE A 47 20.67 9.63 14.19
CA ILE A 47 21.11 8.83 15.35
C ILE A 47 19.95 8.51 16.31
N ALA A 48 19.01 9.44 16.52
CA ALA A 48 17.87 9.21 17.40
C ALA A 48 16.94 8.15 16.80
N VAL A 49 16.68 8.23 15.50
CA VAL A 49 15.92 7.23 14.76
C VAL A 49 16.62 5.87 14.78
N ALA A 50 17.93 5.81 14.49
CA ALA A 50 18.70 4.57 14.50
C ALA A 50 18.68 3.88 15.86
N LYS A 51 18.86 4.65 16.96
CA LYS A 51 18.76 4.12 18.34
C LYS A 51 17.37 3.57 18.63
N SER A 52 16.31 4.30 18.30
CA SER A 52 14.93 3.85 18.53
C SER A 52 14.66 2.53 17.81
N VAL A 53 14.94 2.48 16.50
CA VAL A 53 14.68 1.29 15.68
C VAL A 53 15.54 0.10 16.12
N LEU A 54 16.82 0.33 16.48
CA LEU A 54 17.70 -0.76 16.95
C LEU A 54 17.26 -1.26 18.33
N ASN A 55 16.77 -0.41 19.23
CA ASN A 55 16.18 -0.82 20.50
C ASN A 55 14.94 -1.70 20.30
N ASP A 56 14.05 -1.35 19.36
CA ASP A 56 12.87 -2.13 19.03
C ASP A 56 13.26 -3.49 18.43
N LEU A 57 14.27 -3.50 17.57
CA LEU A 57 14.80 -4.74 16.98
C LEU A 57 15.34 -5.68 18.07
N VAL A 58 16.13 -5.17 19.00
CA VAL A 58 16.71 -5.94 20.12
C VAL A 58 15.61 -6.58 20.98
N GLN A 59 14.49 -5.90 21.20
CA GLN A 59 13.35 -6.47 21.91
C GLN A 59 12.73 -7.68 21.18
N GLN A 60 12.78 -7.66 19.85
CA GLN A 60 12.20 -8.71 19.01
C GLN A 60 13.14 -9.91 18.81
N LEU A 61 14.43 -9.80 19.13
CA LEU A 61 15.38 -10.91 19.04
C LEU A 61 14.96 -12.08 19.93
N PRO A 62 15.16 -13.33 19.46
CA PRO A 62 14.90 -14.53 20.27
C PRO A 62 15.63 -14.50 21.62
N ALA A 63 15.06 -15.13 22.63
CA ALA A 63 15.64 -15.15 23.98
C ALA A 63 16.99 -15.87 24.05
N ASP A 64 17.24 -16.80 23.13
CA ASP A 64 18.47 -17.58 22.98
C ASP A 64 19.49 -16.94 22.03
N ALA A 65 19.17 -15.76 21.47
CA ALA A 65 20.10 -15.07 20.58
C ALA A 65 21.38 -14.65 21.29
N ARG A 66 22.48 -14.64 20.55
CA ARG A 66 23.73 -13.99 20.96
C ARG A 66 23.90 -12.71 20.15
N ALA A 67 24.24 -11.61 20.81
CA ALA A 67 24.42 -10.33 20.14
C ALA A 67 25.65 -9.59 20.65
N GLY A 68 26.27 -8.82 19.76
CA GLY A 68 27.35 -7.90 20.05
C GLY A 68 27.10 -6.56 19.39
N LEU A 69 27.74 -5.49 19.90
CA LEU A 69 27.62 -4.13 19.40
C LEU A 69 29.00 -3.46 19.31
N ILE A 70 29.32 -2.99 18.12
CA ILE A 70 30.44 -2.10 17.84
C ILE A 70 29.86 -0.75 17.46
N ALA A 71 30.48 0.34 17.91
CA ALA A 71 30.22 1.67 17.42
C ALA A 71 31.53 2.33 16.96
N TYR A 72 31.43 3.19 15.95
CA TYR A 72 32.56 4.00 15.53
C TYR A 72 32.19 5.47 15.44
N GLY A 73 33.21 6.36 15.59
CA GLY A 73 33.02 7.80 15.45
C GLY A 73 32.20 8.44 16.60
N HIS A 74 32.16 7.84 17.78
CA HIS A 74 31.32 8.32 18.89
C HIS A 74 32.08 8.97 20.05
N ARG A 75 33.41 8.91 20.06
CA ARG A 75 34.25 9.43 21.16
C ARG A 75 35.19 10.56 20.73
N ARG A 76 35.79 10.46 19.54
CA ARG A 76 36.92 11.31 19.13
C ARG A 76 36.67 11.93 17.75
N LYS A 77 36.74 13.27 17.70
CA LYS A 77 36.63 14.00 16.43
C LYS A 77 37.83 13.70 15.54
N SER A 78 37.58 13.55 14.24
CA SER A 78 38.62 13.39 13.20
C SER A 78 39.58 12.19 13.35
N ASP A 79 39.24 11.23 14.20
CA ASP A 79 40.05 10.04 14.43
C ASP A 79 39.46 8.82 13.68
N CYS A 80 40.26 8.23 12.79
CA CYS A 80 39.92 7.03 12.05
C CYS A 80 40.09 5.71 12.83
N ASP A 81 40.60 5.78 14.05
CA ASP A 81 40.75 4.64 14.97
C ASP A 81 39.74 4.71 16.12
N ASP A 82 38.74 5.58 16.02
CA ASP A 82 37.65 5.66 16.98
C ASP A 82 36.61 4.56 16.74
N ILE A 83 36.97 3.35 17.14
CA ILE A 83 36.15 2.12 17.05
C ILE A 83 36.12 1.48 18.43
N GLU A 84 34.95 1.07 18.91
CA GLU A 84 34.80 0.45 20.22
C GLU A 84 33.81 -0.71 20.20
N THR A 85 34.17 -1.80 20.85
CA THR A 85 33.23 -2.88 21.18
C THR A 85 32.49 -2.52 22.45
N LEU A 86 31.24 -2.08 22.31
CA LEU A 86 30.36 -1.71 23.41
C LEU A 86 29.76 -2.92 24.10
N VAL A 87 29.43 -3.94 23.31
CA VAL A 87 28.95 -5.24 23.79
C VAL A 87 29.69 -6.34 23.04
N THR A 88 30.38 -7.22 23.77
CA THR A 88 30.99 -8.43 23.18
C THR A 88 29.91 -9.41 22.76
N LEU A 89 30.19 -10.24 21.72
CA LEU A 89 29.26 -11.26 21.25
C LEU A 89 28.99 -12.31 22.34
N ALA A 90 27.86 -12.23 23.02
CA ALA A 90 27.47 -13.05 24.16
C ALA A 90 25.96 -13.32 24.15
N PRO A 91 25.43 -14.24 25.00
CA PRO A 91 24.01 -14.35 25.22
C PRO A 91 23.38 -12.99 25.50
N LEU A 92 22.27 -12.66 24.82
CA LEU A 92 21.72 -11.31 24.77
C LEU A 92 21.11 -10.88 26.10
N ASP A 93 21.72 -9.90 26.76
CA ASP A 93 21.09 -9.07 27.79
C ASP A 93 20.44 -7.86 27.11
N LYS A 94 19.13 -7.91 26.88
CA LYS A 94 18.38 -6.85 26.19
C LYS A 94 18.50 -5.50 26.89
N THR A 95 18.44 -5.49 28.23
CA THR A 95 18.51 -4.25 29.02
C THR A 95 19.89 -3.59 28.95
N GLY A 96 20.94 -4.39 29.17
CA GLY A 96 22.31 -3.90 29.06
C GLY A 96 22.65 -3.45 27.65
N PHE A 97 22.20 -4.20 26.64
CA PHE A 97 22.42 -3.86 25.24
C PHE A 97 21.79 -2.52 24.86
N GLN A 98 20.53 -2.29 25.26
CA GLN A 98 19.82 -1.03 25.04
C GLN A 98 20.46 0.16 25.76
N ALA A 99 20.99 -0.05 26.95
CA ALA A 99 21.72 0.98 27.68
C ALA A 99 22.96 1.45 26.90
N GLN A 100 23.70 0.50 26.27
CA GLN A 100 24.85 0.83 25.42
C GLN A 100 24.45 1.58 24.15
N ILE A 101 23.38 1.15 23.44
CA ILE A 101 22.85 1.87 22.28
C ILE A 101 22.52 3.32 22.65
N ASN A 102 21.83 3.53 23.78
CA ASN A 102 21.37 4.85 24.21
C ASN A 102 22.51 5.80 24.60
N ALA A 103 23.65 5.25 25.03
CA ALA A 103 24.84 6.02 25.41
C ALA A 103 25.66 6.57 24.24
N ILE A 104 25.45 6.06 23.01
CA ILE A 104 26.20 6.47 21.82
C ILE A 104 25.89 7.92 21.45
N ASN A 105 26.93 8.74 21.17
CA ASN A 105 26.78 10.12 20.71
C ASN A 105 27.70 10.39 19.51
N PRO A 106 27.16 10.81 18.35
CA PRO A 106 27.95 11.04 17.14
C PRO A 106 28.97 12.19 17.29
N GLN A 107 30.17 11.99 16.80
CA GLN A 107 31.23 13.02 16.85
C GLN A 107 32.24 12.98 15.70
N GLY A 108 32.61 11.76 15.26
CA GLY A 108 33.84 11.50 14.51
C GLY A 108 33.67 11.26 13.03
N LYS A 109 34.62 10.50 12.50
CA LYS A 109 34.69 10.05 11.10
C LYS A 109 33.97 8.72 10.88
N THR A 110 33.96 8.27 9.62
CA THR A 110 33.29 7.04 9.17
C THR A 110 34.34 6.00 8.73
N PRO A 111 35.05 5.30 9.65
CA PRO A 111 36.04 4.28 9.35
C PRO A 111 35.41 2.92 9.08
N VAL A 112 34.68 2.77 7.98
CA VAL A 112 33.95 1.54 7.63
C VAL A 112 34.90 0.33 7.52
N ALA A 113 35.97 0.46 6.74
CA ALA A 113 36.92 -0.62 6.53
C ALA A 113 37.56 -1.10 7.84
N LYS A 114 38.00 -0.18 8.69
CA LYS A 114 38.59 -0.49 9.98
C LYS A 114 37.57 -1.09 10.97
N SER A 115 36.32 -0.63 10.96
CA SER A 115 35.26 -1.19 11.82
C SER A 115 34.91 -2.62 11.44
N ILE A 116 34.88 -2.91 10.14
CA ILE A 116 34.69 -4.29 9.65
C ILE A 116 35.91 -5.15 9.99
N ALA A 117 37.13 -4.65 9.83
CA ALA A 117 38.35 -5.38 10.24
C ALA A 117 38.33 -5.73 11.73
N HIS A 118 37.91 -4.78 12.57
CA HIS A 118 37.75 -5.00 14.01
C HIS A 118 36.69 -6.08 14.32
N ALA A 119 35.53 -6.04 13.65
CA ALA A 119 34.48 -7.07 13.78
C ALA A 119 35.00 -8.45 13.38
N LEU A 120 35.71 -8.56 12.25
CA LEU A 120 36.28 -9.81 11.77
C LEU A 120 37.32 -10.38 12.75
N ALA A 121 38.13 -9.51 13.36
CA ALA A 121 39.08 -9.94 14.38
C ALA A 121 38.42 -10.50 15.65
N LEU A 122 37.32 -9.89 16.09
CA LEU A 122 36.51 -10.38 17.22
C LEU A 122 35.89 -11.75 16.94
N LEU A 123 35.55 -12.02 15.69
CA LEU A 123 34.85 -13.24 15.27
C LEU A 123 35.80 -14.40 14.91
N HIS A 124 37.12 -14.17 14.94
CA HIS A 124 38.09 -15.15 14.50
C HIS A 124 37.98 -16.53 15.20
N SER A 125 37.56 -16.56 16.46
CA SER A 125 37.36 -17.78 17.24
C SER A 125 35.93 -18.33 17.20
N GLU A 126 34.98 -17.65 16.55
CA GLU A 126 33.61 -18.13 16.52
C GLU A 126 33.44 -19.29 15.54
N THR A 127 32.76 -20.33 16.01
CA THR A 127 32.56 -21.57 15.25
C THR A 127 31.19 -21.63 14.56
N GLN A 128 30.26 -20.83 15.01
CA GLN A 128 28.90 -20.76 14.50
C GLN A 128 28.74 -19.59 13.52
N PRO A 129 27.79 -19.67 12.59
CA PRO A 129 27.50 -18.56 11.67
C PRO A 129 27.11 -17.27 12.41
N VAL A 130 27.68 -16.15 11.96
CA VAL A 130 27.39 -14.81 12.51
C VAL A 130 26.93 -13.88 11.39
N SER A 131 25.80 -13.20 11.64
CA SER A 131 25.36 -12.09 10.80
C SER A 131 25.94 -10.78 11.32
N ILE A 132 26.80 -10.15 10.54
CA ILE A 132 27.29 -8.79 10.78
C ILE A 132 26.32 -7.83 10.10
N ILE A 133 25.83 -6.83 10.83
CA ILE A 133 24.88 -5.83 10.34
C ILE A 133 25.51 -4.47 10.53
N LEU A 134 26.01 -3.88 9.45
CA LEU A 134 26.52 -2.51 9.41
C LEU A 134 25.38 -1.54 9.12
N VAL A 135 25.16 -0.59 10.01
CA VAL A 135 24.26 0.55 9.80
C VAL A 135 25.10 1.81 9.64
N SER A 136 25.06 2.42 8.47
CA SER A 136 25.85 3.64 8.14
C SER A 136 25.02 4.64 7.37
N ASP A 137 25.25 5.94 7.62
CA ASP A 137 24.59 7.03 6.91
C ASP A 137 25.51 7.73 5.88
N GLY A 138 26.70 7.15 5.62
CA GLY A 138 27.67 7.71 4.67
C GLY A 138 28.70 6.68 4.20
N LEU A 139 29.54 7.15 3.28
CA LEU A 139 30.63 6.37 2.73
C LEU A 139 31.89 6.45 3.61
N GLU A 140 32.88 5.62 3.31
CA GLU A 140 34.20 5.63 3.94
C GLU A 140 34.84 7.04 3.88
N THR A 141 35.22 7.57 5.04
CA THR A 141 35.94 8.86 5.12
C THR A 141 37.39 8.71 5.64
N CYS A 142 37.84 7.47 5.81
CA CYS A 142 39.14 7.07 6.20
C CYS A 142 39.77 6.20 5.09
N ASP A 143 41.00 5.76 5.27
CA ASP A 143 41.65 4.90 4.28
C ASP A 143 41.22 3.44 4.46
N GLY A 144 41.03 2.74 3.34
CA GLY A 144 40.80 1.27 3.34
C GLY A 144 39.83 0.81 2.26
N ASP A 145 40.07 -0.37 1.71
CA ASP A 145 39.16 -1.07 0.81
C ASP A 145 38.37 -2.13 1.61
N ALA A 146 37.22 -1.69 2.10
CA ALA A 146 36.32 -2.55 2.88
C ALA A 146 35.78 -3.72 2.05
N CYS A 147 35.57 -3.52 0.73
CA CYS A 147 35.04 -4.57 -0.13
C CYS A 147 36.06 -5.71 -0.31
N GLU A 148 37.33 -5.38 -0.60
CA GLU A 148 38.39 -6.36 -0.74
C GLU A 148 38.67 -7.08 0.59
N LEU A 149 38.66 -6.34 1.70
CA LEU A 149 38.79 -6.90 3.05
C LEU A 149 37.75 -7.99 3.33
N VAL A 150 36.50 -7.72 3.05
CA VAL A 150 35.39 -8.66 3.27
C VAL A 150 35.49 -9.85 2.33
N ARG A 151 35.86 -9.63 1.05
CA ARG A 151 36.07 -10.71 0.07
C ARG A 151 37.14 -11.69 0.54
N GLN A 152 38.27 -11.20 1.03
CA GLN A 152 39.36 -12.01 1.56
C GLN A 152 38.94 -12.75 2.83
N ALA A 153 38.23 -12.10 3.74
CA ALA A 153 37.72 -12.72 4.96
C ALA A 153 36.77 -13.87 4.66
N ARG A 154 35.83 -13.67 3.74
CA ARG A 154 34.84 -14.68 3.37
C ARG A 154 35.45 -15.89 2.63
N THR A 155 36.51 -15.66 1.84
CA THR A 155 37.25 -16.76 1.21
C THR A 155 37.87 -17.69 2.28
N LYS A 156 38.27 -17.14 3.43
CA LYS A 156 38.84 -17.90 4.57
C LYS A 156 37.79 -18.47 5.48
N ASP A 157 36.66 -17.79 5.67
CA ASP A 157 35.56 -18.24 6.56
C ASP A 157 34.19 -17.89 5.95
N ALA A 158 33.55 -18.89 5.35
CA ALA A 158 32.21 -18.77 4.74
C ALA A 158 31.06 -18.61 5.76
N LYS A 159 31.33 -18.70 7.07
CA LYS A 159 30.31 -18.60 8.12
C LYS A 159 29.89 -17.16 8.43
N ILE A 160 30.64 -16.17 7.95
CA ILE A 160 30.33 -14.76 8.14
C ILE A 160 29.41 -14.29 7.03
N MET A 161 28.28 -13.66 7.40
CA MET A 161 27.40 -12.96 6.50
C MET A 161 27.39 -11.49 6.88
N LEU A 162 27.63 -10.57 5.93
CA LEU A 162 27.67 -9.14 6.19
C LEU A 162 26.61 -8.41 5.39
N HIS A 163 25.64 -7.84 6.10
CA HIS A 163 24.63 -6.96 5.56
C HIS A 163 25.04 -5.49 5.78
N VAL A 164 24.67 -4.64 4.85
CA VAL A 164 24.86 -3.18 4.97
C VAL A 164 23.51 -2.50 4.88
N VAL A 165 23.17 -1.72 5.87
CA VAL A 165 21.99 -0.87 5.89
C VAL A 165 22.43 0.58 5.69
N GLY A 166 22.17 1.15 4.51
CA GLY A 166 22.43 2.54 4.21
C GLY A 166 21.29 3.42 4.70
N PHE A 167 21.53 4.23 5.73
CA PHE A 167 20.49 5.00 6.39
C PHE A 167 20.57 6.49 6.05
N GLY A 168 19.60 6.98 5.23
CA GLY A 168 19.55 8.37 4.81
C GLY A 168 20.80 8.81 4.03
N ILE A 169 21.33 7.92 3.19
CA ILE A 169 22.48 8.20 2.34
C ILE A 169 22.03 9.07 1.18
N GLU A 170 22.68 10.22 1.01
CA GLU A 170 22.38 11.19 -0.05
C GLU A 170 23.28 11.03 -1.28
N GLU A 171 24.39 10.31 -1.14
CA GLU A 171 25.33 10.04 -2.22
C GLU A 171 24.68 9.18 -3.30
N GLN A 172 24.95 9.55 -4.55
CA GLN A 172 24.43 8.80 -5.71
C GLN A 172 25.22 7.52 -5.98
N ASP A 173 26.50 7.49 -5.65
CA ASP A 173 27.37 6.31 -5.82
C ASP A 173 27.50 5.54 -4.51
N ILE A 174 26.71 4.47 -4.39
CA ILE A 174 26.72 3.55 -3.26
C ILE A 174 27.44 2.22 -3.58
N SER A 175 28.11 2.15 -4.72
CA SER A 175 28.75 0.91 -5.24
C SER A 175 29.69 0.25 -4.24
N THR A 176 30.40 1.04 -3.44
CA THR A 176 31.29 0.53 -2.37
C THR A 176 30.49 -0.22 -1.30
N LEU A 177 29.37 0.32 -0.82
CA LEU A 177 28.52 -0.30 0.20
C LEU A 177 27.84 -1.57 -0.34
N GLU A 178 27.40 -1.53 -1.59
CA GLU A 178 26.85 -2.71 -2.27
C GLU A 178 27.90 -3.79 -2.45
N CYS A 179 29.12 -3.41 -2.84
CA CYS A 179 30.24 -4.34 -2.95
C CYS A 179 30.57 -5.02 -1.62
N ILE A 180 30.59 -4.28 -0.51
CA ILE A 180 30.83 -4.81 0.84
C ILE A 180 29.77 -5.88 1.19
N ALA A 181 28.48 -5.56 0.98
CA ALA A 181 27.41 -6.49 1.26
C ALA A 181 27.48 -7.74 0.37
N GLN A 182 27.70 -7.58 -0.93
CA GLN A 182 27.83 -8.69 -1.87
C GLN A 182 29.04 -9.56 -1.56
N ALA A 183 30.20 -8.97 -1.30
CA ALA A 183 31.41 -9.70 -0.91
C ALA A 183 31.19 -10.48 0.39
N GLY A 184 30.42 -9.92 1.33
CA GLY A 184 30.02 -10.55 2.58
C GLY A 184 28.93 -11.63 2.44
N GLY A 185 28.37 -11.83 1.24
CA GLY A 185 27.26 -12.73 1.00
C GLY A 185 25.95 -12.31 1.65
N GLY A 186 25.85 -11.04 2.06
CA GLY A 186 24.66 -10.41 2.57
C GLY A 186 23.98 -9.51 1.51
N GLN A 187 23.25 -8.52 1.99
CA GLN A 187 22.48 -7.59 1.16
C GLN A 187 22.79 -6.14 1.54
N TYR A 188 22.83 -5.25 0.54
CA TYR A 188 22.70 -3.82 0.77
C TYR A 188 21.21 -3.45 0.84
N LEU A 189 20.81 -2.76 1.90
CA LEU A 189 19.42 -2.40 2.20
C LEU A 189 19.34 -0.89 2.44
N PRO A 190 18.84 -0.10 1.49
CA PRO A 190 18.66 1.33 1.69
C PRO A 190 17.47 1.61 2.62
N ALA A 191 17.59 2.65 3.44
CA ALA A 191 16.54 3.13 4.34
C ALA A 191 16.57 4.66 4.43
N ASN A 192 15.45 5.35 4.18
CA ASN A 192 15.38 6.80 4.18
C ASN A 192 14.37 7.37 5.20
N ASN A 193 13.89 6.54 6.09
CA ASN A 193 13.04 6.90 7.24
C ASN A 193 13.04 5.77 8.26
N ALA A 194 12.42 5.98 9.42
CA ALA A 194 12.36 5.01 10.51
C ALA A 194 11.71 3.68 10.11
N ASN A 195 10.63 3.72 9.31
CA ASN A 195 9.94 2.51 8.86
C ASN A 195 10.83 1.69 7.91
N GLU A 196 11.48 2.33 6.95
CA GLU A 196 12.39 1.66 6.03
C GLU A 196 13.59 1.06 6.78
N LEU A 197 14.14 1.79 7.77
CA LEU A 197 15.22 1.27 8.63
C LEU A 197 14.79 0.04 9.43
N SER A 198 13.59 0.08 10.02
CA SER A 198 13.02 -1.07 10.73
C SER A 198 12.86 -2.28 9.81
N HIS A 199 12.33 -2.09 8.60
CA HIS A 199 12.20 -3.14 7.60
C HIS A 199 13.56 -3.72 7.17
N ALA A 200 14.52 -2.86 6.84
CA ALA A 200 15.86 -3.26 6.46
C ALA A 200 16.53 -4.11 7.55
N LEU A 201 16.50 -3.66 8.79
CA LEU A 201 17.08 -4.38 9.91
C LEU A 201 16.38 -5.73 10.17
N ASN A 202 15.03 -5.77 10.14
CA ASN A 202 14.31 -7.03 10.27
C ASN A 202 14.63 -8.02 9.15
N GLN A 203 14.90 -7.56 7.94
CA GLN A 203 15.31 -8.41 6.82
C GLN A 203 16.67 -9.05 7.07
N THR A 204 17.63 -8.36 7.72
CA THR A 204 18.96 -8.92 8.06
C THR A 204 18.87 -10.04 9.09
N LEU A 205 17.79 -10.15 9.86
CA LEU A 205 17.58 -11.20 10.85
C LEU A 205 17.04 -12.51 10.25
N GLN A 206 16.62 -12.50 8.99
CA GLN A 206 16.08 -13.72 8.36
C GLN A 206 17.21 -14.73 8.11
N PRO A 207 16.93 -16.04 8.23
CA PRO A 207 17.92 -17.06 7.90
C PRO A 207 18.35 -16.92 6.42
N PRO A 208 19.59 -17.29 6.09
CA PRO A 208 20.04 -17.33 4.70
C PRO A 208 19.10 -18.20 3.87
N VAL A 209 18.70 -17.68 2.71
CA VAL A 209 17.86 -18.42 1.77
C VAL A 209 18.75 -19.41 1.02
N THR A 210 18.77 -20.69 1.44
CA THR A 210 19.58 -21.74 0.83
C THR A 210 19.01 -22.27 -0.48
N ASP A 211 17.67 -22.31 -0.60
CA ASP A 211 16.93 -22.78 -1.78
C ASP A 211 15.99 -21.68 -2.30
N GLY A 212 16.54 -20.51 -2.52
CA GLY A 212 15.78 -19.34 -3.00
C GLY A 212 15.97 -19.05 -4.46
N GLY A 213 15.09 -18.14 -4.95
CA GLY A 213 15.21 -17.51 -6.24
C GLY A 213 15.13 -16.00 -6.10
N TYR A 214 15.23 -15.33 -7.23
CA TYR A 214 15.22 -13.87 -7.26
C TYR A 214 13.90 -13.35 -7.83
N LEU A 215 13.36 -12.30 -7.21
CA LEU A 215 12.31 -11.47 -7.79
C LEU A 215 12.94 -10.15 -8.26
N SER A 216 12.89 -9.91 -9.55
CA SER A 216 13.38 -8.67 -10.17
C SER A 216 12.17 -7.81 -10.56
N VAL A 217 12.02 -6.65 -9.94
CA VAL A 217 10.90 -5.72 -10.20
C VAL A 217 11.44 -4.45 -10.82
N LYS A 218 11.06 -4.22 -12.09
CA LYS A 218 11.33 -2.97 -12.81
C LYS A 218 10.13 -2.05 -12.61
N VAL A 219 10.36 -0.78 -12.25
CA VAL A 219 9.29 0.19 -12.00
C VAL A 219 9.45 1.37 -12.94
N THR A 220 8.40 1.67 -13.72
CA THR A 220 8.44 2.71 -14.75
C THR A 220 7.19 3.59 -14.75
N LEU A 221 7.32 4.79 -15.33
CA LEU A 221 6.23 5.63 -15.80
C LEU A 221 6.49 5.93 -17.26
N GLU A 222 5.64 5.43 -18.16
CA GLU A 222 5.82 5.58 -19.61
C GLU A 222 7.22 5.15 -20.07
N GLY A 223 7.71 4.02 -19.53
CA GLY A 223 9.02 3.45 -19.84
C GLY A 223 10.21 4.10 -19.13
N LYS A 224 10.04 5.22 -18.41
CA LYS A 224 11.10 5.86 -17.63
C LYS A 224 11.15 5.31 -16.21
N PRO A 225 12.35 5.04 -15.66
CA PRO A 225 12.49 4.55 -14.29
C PRO A 225 11.84 5.50 -13.26
N VAL A 226 11.15 4.92 -12.28
CA VAL A 226 10.47 5.64 -11.20
C VAL A 226 10.97 5.13 -9.85
N ASP A 227 11.15 6.06 -8.93
CA ASP A 227 11.44 5.74 -7.53
C ASP A 227 10.18 5.20 -6.84
N ALA A 228 10.28 3.96 -6.37
CA ALA A 228 9.18 3.23 -5.76
C ALA A 228 9.66 2.29 -4.65
N THR A 229 8.78 2.02 -3.70
CA THR A 229 8.99 0.94 -2.74
C THR A 229 8.34 -0.35 -3.24
N VAL A 230 8.99 -1.47 -2.99
CA VAL A 230 8.53 -2.83 -3.33
C VAL A 230 8.44 -3.63 -2.03
N LYS A 231 7.23 -3.94 -1.59
CA LYS A 231 6.95 -4.80 -0.44
C LYS A 231 6.49 -6.16 -0.92
N VAL A 232 7.12 -7.21 -0.45
CA VAL A 232 6.81 -8.58 -0.87
C VAL A 232 6.22 -9.37 0.29
N PHE A 233 5.12 -10.05 0.02
CA PHE A 233 4.39 -10.87 1.00
C PHE A 233 4.27 -12.29 0.47
N LYS A 234 4.48 -13.28 1.33
CA LYS A 234 4.15 -14.66 0.97
C LYS A 234 2.64 -14.82 0.83
N ASN A 235 2.20 -15.63 -0.11
CA ASN A 235 0.77 -15.78 -0.37
C ASN A 235 0.01 -16.24 0.87
N GLY A 236 -1.07 -15.52 1.21
CA GLY A 236 -1.86 -15.73 2.42
C GLY A 236 -1.31 -15.09 3.71
N GLU A 237 -0.13 -14.47 3.66
CA GLU A 237 0.46 -13.79 4.81
C GLU A 237 0.29 -12.26 4.72
N THR A 238 0.11 -11.62 5.88
CA THR A 238 0.06 -10.17 6.02
C THR A 238 1.41 -9.58 6.44
N ARG A 239 2.32 -10.43 6.96
CA ARG A 239 3.66 -10.02 7.31
C ARG A 239 4.51 -9.91 6.06
N GLU A 240 5.25 -8.81 5.97
CA GLU A 240 6.20 -8.56 4.90
C GLU A 240 7.37 -9.57 4.97
N THR A 241 7.67 -10.19 3.83
CA THR A 241 8.77 -11.16 3.69
C THR A 241 10.05 -10.47 3.21
N ALA A 242 9.92 -9.48 2.32
CA ALA A 242 11.05 -8.71 1.82
C ALA A 242 10.61 -7.30 1.43
N PHE A 243 11.53 -6.37 1.52
CA PHE A 243 11.39 -4.97 1.15
C PHE A 243 12.53 -4.53 0.26
N GLY A 244 12.24 -3.63 -0.67
CA GLY A 244 13.24 -2.96 -1.47
C GLY A 244 12.73 -1.64 -2.00
N ARG A 245 13.66 -0.79 -2.46
CA ARG A 245 13.33 0.46 -3.13
C ARG A 245 14.00 0.48 -4.49
N THR A 246 13.27 0.89 -5.51
CA THR A 246 13.85 1.27 -6.79
C THR A 246 14.16 2.77 -6.71
N TYR A 247 15.34 3.16 -7.15
CA TYR A 247 15.59 4.55 -7.49
C TYR A 247 15.47 4.71 -9.01
N THR A 248 15.97 5.78 -9.56
CA THR A 248 15.92 6.02 -11.01
C THR A 248 17.14 5.49 -11.77
N GLY A 249 18.17 5.04 -11.03
CA GLY A 249 19.40 4.50 -11.60
C GLY A 249 19.30 3.01 -11.98
N PRO A 250 20.09 2.54 -12.96
CA PRO A 250 20.08 1.16 -13.45
C PRO A 250 20.53 0.14 -12.41
N GLU A 251 21.31 0.54 -11.40
CA GLU A 251 21.82 -0.29 -10.30
C GLU A 251 20.72 -0.68 -9.29
N THR A 252 19.64 0.11 -9.24
CA THR A 252 18.53 -0.11 -8.28
C THR A 252 17.18 -0.36 -8.94
N ASN A 253 17.06 -0.06 -10.24
CA ASN A 253 15.84 -0.29 -11.03
C ASN A 253 16.19 -1.02 -12.34
N PRO A 254 15.95 -2.35 -12.40
CA PRO A 254 15.07 -3.15 -11.55
C PRO A 254 15.63 -3.44 -10.15
N ARG A 255 14.76 -3.48 -9.14
CA ARG A 255 15.12 -3.97 -7.81
C ARG A 255 15.09 -5.49 -7.79
N VAL A 256 16.17 -6.11 -7.35
CA VAL A 256 16.30 -7.56 -7.22
C VAL A 256 16.22 -7.95 -5.74
N LEU A 257 15.33 -8.89 -5.41
CA LEU A 257 15.09 -9.39 -4.05
C LEU A 257 15.29 -10.90 -4.03
N LEU A 258 16.13 -11.41 -3.14
CA LEU A 258 16.27 -12.84 -2.88
C LEU A 258 15.13 -13.29 -1.96
N LEU A 259 14.41 -14.32 -2.36
CA LEU A 259 13.26 -14.88 -1.64
C LEU A 259 13.39 -16.39 -1.54
N PRO A 260 12.90 -17.04 -0.46
CA PRO A 260 12.66 -18.46 -0.47
C PRO A 260 11.82 -18.89 -1.66
N ALA A 261 11.97 -20.10 -2.15
CA ALA A 261 11.07 -20.60 -3.19
C ALA A 261 9.62 -20.60 -2.70
N GLY A 262 8.69 -20.11 -3.50
CA GLY A 262 7.30 -20.01 -3.09
C GLY A 262 6.44 -19.08 -3.94
N LEU A 263 5.18 -18.93 -3.53
CA LEU A 263 4.21 -18.06 -4.18
C LEU A 263 4.07 -16.76 -3.36
N TYR A 264 4.18 -15.62 -4.04
CA TYR A 264 4.19 -14.30 -3.43
C TYR A 264 3.22 -13.34 -4.12
N ARG A 265 2.94 -12.23 -3.46
CA ARG A 265 2.43 -10.99 -4.04
C ARG A 265 3.37 -9.84 -3.68
N ALA A 266 3.43 -8.80 -4.50
CA ALA A 266 4.21 -7.62 -4.21
C ALA A 266 3.36 -6.36 -4.35
N GLU A 267 3.49 -5.44 -3.41
CA GLU A 267 2.91 -4.10 -3.44
C GLU A 267 3.99 -3.11 -3.86
N VAL A 268 3.81 -2.49 -5.02
CA VAL A 268 4.74 -1.51 -5.58
C VAL A 268 4.11 -0.13 -5.45
N THR A 269 4.72 0.76 -4.66
CA THR A 269 4.24 2.13 -4.45
C THR A 269 5.18 3.12 -5.10
N ALA A 270 4.72 3.85 -6.11
CA ALA A 270 5.49 4.92 -6.75
C ALA A 270 5.49 6.17 -5.86
N ILE A 271 6.55 6.37 -5.08
CA ILE A 271 6.60 7.38 -4.01
C ILE A 271 6.79 8.80 -4.50
N THR A 272 7.30 8.99 -5.72
CA THR A 272 7.53 10.30 -6.35
C THR A 272 6.34 10.78 -7.20
N LEU A 273 5.33 9.93 -7.41
CA LEU A 273 4.14 10.30 -8.15
C LEU A 273 3.05 10.85 -7.22
N ASP A 274 2.29 11.82 -7.70
CA ASP A 274 1.17 12.42 -6.97
C ASP A 274 0.17 11.34 -6.54
N GLY A 275 -0.26 11.40 -5.28
CA GLY A 275 -1.15 10.41 -4.69
C GLY A 275 -0.50 9.05 -4.41
N LYS A 276 0.81 8.91 -4.62
CA LYS A 276 1.59 7.69 -4.35
C LYS A 276 0.84 6.42 -4.79
N PRO A 277 0.56 6.26 -6.09
CA PRO A 277 -0.22 5.13 -6.58
C PRO A 277 0.46 3.81 -6.25
N VAL A 278 -0.36 2.78 -5.98
CA VAL A 278 0.09 1.43 -5.65
C VAL A 278 -0.38 0.47 -6.73
N GLN A 279 0.53 -0.37 -7.22
CA GLN A 279 0.21 -1.56 -8.01
C GLN A 279 0.48 -2.81 -7.19
N VAL A 280 -0.42 -3.79 -7.30
CA VAL A 280 -0.23 -5.11 -6.70
C VAL A 280 0.10 -6.11 -7.80
N LEU A 281 1.27 -6.74 -7.68
CA LEU A 281 1.69 -7.83 -8.54
C LEU A 281 1.34 -9.14 -7.84
N GLU A 282 0.41 -9.89 -8.40
CA GLU A 282 -0.09 -11.13 -7.85
C GLU A 282 0.57 -12.36 -8.50
N ASN A 283 0.44 -13.51 -7.83
CA ASN A 283 0.85 -14.82 -8.36
C ASN A 283 2.33 -14.87 -8.78
N LEU A 284 3.21 -14.33 -7.95
CA LEU A 284 4.64 -14.31 -8.16
C LEU A 284 5.25 -15.64 -7.70
N LEU A 285 5.35 -16.61 -8.61
CA LEU A 285 5.99 -17.90 -8.33
C LEU A 285 7.52 -17.74 -8.45
N VAL A 286 8.22 -17.71 -7.32
CA VAL A 286 9.68 -17.68 -7.25
C VAL A 286 10.19 -19.12 -7.18
N ALA A 287 10.90 -19.57 -8.21
CA ALA A 287 11.52 -20.89 -8.26
C ALA A 287 12.96 -20.85 -7.73
N PRO A 288 13.49 -21.96 -7.17
CA PRO A 288 14.88 -22.04 -6.72
C PRO A 288 15.85 -21.70 -7.84
N HIS A 289 16.88 -20.94 -7.53
CA HIS A 289 17.99 -20.59 -8.45
C HIS A 289 17.57 -19.88 -9.74
N ASP A 290 16.32 -19.41 -9.84
CA ASP A 290 15.80 -18.68 -11.00
C ASP A 290 15.49 -17.22 -10.66
N THR A 291 15.31 -16.40 -11.70
CA THR A 291 14.94 -14.99 -11.55
C THR A 291 13.60 -14.72 -12.21
N LEU A 292 12.59 -14.50 -11.39
CA LEU A 292 11.29 -14.04 -11.82
C LEU A 292 11.34 -12.54 -12.10
N ARG A 293 11.16 -12.14 -13.38
CA ARG A 293 11.14 -10.73 -13.77
C ARG A 293 9.71 -10.22 -13.89
N ARG A 294 9.46 -9.04 -13.30
CA ARG A 294 8.17 -8.33 -13.40
C ARG A 294 8.42 -6.85 -13.65
N GLU A 295 7.44 -6.22 -14.27
CA GLU A 295 7.43 -4.77 -14.49
C GLU A 295 6.14 -4.19 -13.90
N ALA A 296 6.28 -3.06 -13.17
CA ALA A 296 5.19 -2.23 -12.71
C ALA A 296 5.31 -0.88 -13.43
N ASP A 297 4.50 -0.68 -14.48
CA ASP A 297 4.47 0.59 -15.20
C ASP A 297 3.27 1.42 -14.71
N PHE A 298 3.52 2.67 -14.30
CA PHE A 298 2.54 3.60 -13.77
C PHE A 298 1.96 4.54 -14.83
N ALA A 299 2.14 4.24 -16.13
CA ALA A 299 1.48 4.99 -17.18
C ALA A 299 -0.02 5.07 -16.93
N LYS A 300 -0.59 6.27 -17.07
CA LYS A 300 -2.00 6.48 -16.81
C LYS A 300 -2.86 5.67 -17.77
N GLY A 301 -3.85 4.99 -17.23
CA GLY A 301 -4.94 4.43 -17.99
C GLY A 301 -6.09 5.43 -18.11
N SER A 302 -7.13 5.07 -18.87
CA SER A 302 -8.29 5.92 -19.10
C SER A 302 -9.61 5.24 -18.76
N PHE A 303 -10.56 6.03 -18.28
CA PHE A 303 -11.97 5.68 -18.26
C PHE A 303 -12.71 6.50 -19.30
N GLU A 304 -13.58 5.85 -20.07
CA GLU A 304 -14.58 6.49 -20.93
C GLU A 304 -15.97 6.07 -20.47
N ILE A 305 -16.78 7.01 -19.96
CA ILE A 305 -18.07 6.71 -19.35
C ILE A 305 -19.17 7.46 -20.07
N ARG A 306 -20.03 6.71 -20.77
CA ARG A 306 -21.18 7.25 -21.48
C ARG A 306 -22.41 7.20 -20.60
N VAL A 307 -23.09 8.34 -20.45
CA VAL A 307 -24.33 8.44 -19.67
C VAL A 307 -25.47 8.85 -20.60
N THR A 308 -26.53 8.06 -20.57
CA THR A 308 -27.75 8.34 -21.34
C THR A 308 -28.97 8.27 -20.43
N ARG A 309 -30.05 8.86 -20.89
CA ARG A 309 -31.40 8.76 -20.35
C ARG A 309 -32.37 8.45 -21.48
N ASN A 310 -33.01 7.29 -21.40
CA ASN A 310 -33.88 6.77 -22.46
C ASN A 310 -33.18 6.69 -23.83
N GLY A 311 -31.84 6.47 -23.85
CA GLY A 311 -31.02 6.41 -25.07
C GLY A 311 -30.43 7.73 -25.54
N ALA A 312 -30.91 8.90 -25.07
CA ALA A 312 -30.35 10.22 -25.39
C ALA A 312 -29.25 10.59 -24.36
N LEU A 313 -28.24 11.38 -24.79
CA LEU A 313 -27.20 11.88 -23.88
C LEU A 313 -27.82 12.60 -22.68
N SER A 314 -27.35 12.28 -21.49
CA SER A 314 -27.90 12.77 -20.22
C SER A 314 -26.83 13.37 -19.33
N ASP A 315 -27.24 14.35 -18.56
CA ASP A 315 -26.41 15.04 -17.61
C ASP A 315 -26.35 14.27 -16.27
N ALA A 316 -25.14 13.97 -15.84
CA ALA A 316 -24.87 13.29 -14.58
C ALA A 316 -23.53 13.72 -13.98
N VAL A 317 -23.40 13.62 -12.68
CA VAL A 317 -22.12 13.72 -11.98
C VAL A 317 -21.48 12.34 -11.96
N VAL A 318 -20.24 12.25 -12.41
CA VAL A 318 -19.44 11.01 -12.43
C VAL A 318 -18.25 11.18 -11.52
N ILE A 319 -18.10 10.29 -10.55
CA ILE A 319 -17.02 10.31 -9.54
C ILE A 319 -16.30 8.97 -9.58
N LEU A 320 -14.98 9.02 -9.64
CA LEU A 320 -14.10 7.86 -9.40
C LEU A 320 -13.57 7.94 -7.97
N TYR A 321 -13.77 6.87 -7.20
CA TYR A 321 -13.17 6.68 -5.89
C TYR A 321 -12.07 5.62 -5.97
N LYS A 322 -11.04 5.71 -5.10
CA LYS A 322 -10.17 4.55 -4.84
C LYS A 322 -11.03 3.43 -4.24
N ALA A 323 -10.94 2.23 -4.80
CA ALA A 323 -11.84 1.14 -4.46
C ALA A 323 -11.86 0.83 -2.95
N GLY A 324 -13.05 0.63 -2.41
CA GLY A 324 -13.28 0.35 -0.99
C GLY A 324 -13.06 1.53 -0.04
N THR A 325 -12.81 2.75 -0.58
CA THR A 325 -12.61 3.96 0.23
C THR A 325 -13.61 5.05 -0.13
N LYS A 326 -13.56 6.17 0.60
CA LYS A 326 -14.30 7.41 0.25
C LYS A 326 -13.38 8.47 -0.40
N GLU A 327 -12.14 8.11 -0.71
CA GLU A 327 -11.18 9.02 -1.33
C GLU A 327 -11.53 9.21 -2.81
N VAL A 328 -11.80 10.44 -3.18
CA VAL A 328 -12.10 10.83 -4.57
C VAL A 328 -10.80 10.90 -5.36
N ALA A 329 -10.66 10.05 -6.37
CA ALA A 329 -9.54 10.10 -7.30
C ALA A 329 -9.76 11.24 -8.33
N THR A 330 -10.97 11.35 -8.88
CA THR A 330 -11.36 12.41 -9.80
C THR A 330 -12.88 12.47 -9.94
N GLN A 331 -13.41 13.60 -10.42
CA GLN A 331 -14.83 13.77 -10.71
C GLN A 331 -15.07 14.78 -11.84
N THR A 332 -16.17 14.60 -12.55
CA THR A 332 -16.64 15.56 -13.56
C THR A 332 -18.13 15.40 -13.84
N ARG A 333 -18.66 16.13 -14.80
CA ARG A 333 -20.06 16.13 -15.23
C ARG A 333 -20.18 15.77 -16.71
N SER A 334 -21.12 14.89 -17.07
CA SER A 334 -21.26 14.39 -18.44
C SER A 334 -21.91 15.40 -19.39
N TYR A 335 -22.85 16.21 -18.91
CA TYR A 335 -23.68 17.06 -19.72
C TYR A 335 -24.43 16.32 -20.86
N THR A 336 -25.29 17.06 -21.62
CA THR A 336 -26.10 16.48 -22.68
C THR A 336 -25.49 16.62 -24.08
N ASN A 337 -24.22 17.03 -24.18
CA ASN A 337 -23.52 17.27 -25.45
C ASN A 337 -22.41 16.29 -25.71
N ALA A 338 -22.09 16.00 -26.98
CA ALA A 338 -21.10 15.05 -27.40
C ALA A 338 -19.65 15.43 -27.05
N ALA A 339 -19.37 16.67 -26.71
CA ALA A 339 -18.04 17.13 -26.31
C ALA A 339 -17.65 16.63 -24.89
N ASN A 340 -18.66 16.49 -24.03
CA ASN A 340 -18.46 16.11 -22.62
C ASN A 340 -19.05 14.75 -22.27
N ASN A 341 -19.77 14.09 -23.16
CA ASN A 341 -20.37 12.77 -22.97
C ASN A 341 -20.11 11.90 -24.19
N PRO A 342 -19.23 10.87 -24.11
CA PRO A 342 -18.74 10.26 -22.88
C PRO A 342 -17.74 11.12 -22.10
N VAL A 343 -17.80 10.99 -20.78
CA VAL A 343 -16.80 11.53 -19.85
C VAL A 343 -15.49 10.77 -20.00
N ARG A 344 -14.34 11.48 -19.98
CA ARG A 344 -13.01 10.86 -20.06
C ARG A 344 -12.16 11.26 -18.86
N PHE A 345 -11.56 10.27 -18.21
CA PHE A 345 -10.58 10.44 -17.13
C PHE A 345 -9.26 9.77 -17.50
N GLN A 346 -8.16 10.40 -17.11
CA GLN A 346 -6.84 9.76 -17.10
C GLN A 346 -6.36 9.68 -15.65
N VAL A 347 -6.23 8.47 -15.14
CA VAL A 347 -5.83 8.19 -13.75
C VAL A 347 -4.74 7.12 -13.71
N PRO A 348 -3.92 7.07 -12.64
CA PRO A 348 -2.94 5.99 -12.45
C PRO A 348 -3.58 4.61 -12.51
N PRO A 349 -2.83 3.56 -12.85
CA PRO A 349 -3.32 2.19 -12.72
C PRO A 349 -3.71 1.88 -11.28
N GLY A 350 -4.75 1.09 -11.11
CA GLY A 350 -5.30 0.78 -9.78
C GLY A 350 -6.71 0.23 -9.83
N VAL A 351 -7.34 0.07 -8.68
CA VAL A 351 -8.72 -0.39 -8.58
C VAL A 351 -9.61 0.79 -8.18
N TYR A 352 -10.70 0.98 -8.91
CA TYR A 352 -11.60 2.12 -8.75
C TYR A 352 -13.05 1.70 -8.57
N ASP A 353 -13.78 2.48 -7.79
CA ASP A 353 -15.24 2.44 -7.72
C ASP A 353 -15.79 3.66 -8.50
N VAL A 354 -16.70 3.41 -9.44
CA VAL A 354 -17.34 4.44 -10.23
C VAL A 354 -18.72 4.74 -9.68
N GLN A 355 -19.02 5.99 -9.41
CA GLN A 355 -20.35 6.45 -9.02
C GLN A 355 -20.89 7.42 -10.06
N ILE A 356 -22.11 7.17 -10.53
CA ILE A 356 -22.80 8.00 -11.52
C ILE A 356 -24.13 8.45 -10.89
N SER A 357 -24.37 9.78 -10.82
CA SER A 357 -25.56 10.36 -10.23
C SER A 357 -26.29 11.21 -11.28
N SER A 358 -27.50 10.83 -11.67
CA SER A 358 -28.32 11.65 -12.58
C SER A 358 -28.66 12.99 -11.94
N VAL A 359 -28.63 14.07 -12.72
CA VAL A 359 -29.10 15.40 -12.29
C VAL A 359 -30.42 15.79 -12.93
N GLU A 360 -30.92 15.01 -13.88
CA GLU A 360 -32.13 15.26 -14.63
C GLU A 360 -33.38 14.56 -14.08
N ILE A 361 -33.17 13.57 -13.20
CA ILE A 361 -34.25 12.80 -12.52
C ILE A 361 -34.36 13.32 -11.09
N GLU A 362 -35.59 13.53 -10.62
CA GLU A 362 -35.91 14.26 -9.39
C GLU A 362 -35.18 13.74 -8.14
N ASN A 363 -35.17 12.44 -7.90
CA ASN A 363 -34.51 11.84 -6.74
C ASN A 363 -32.98 11.64 -6.94
N LYS A 364 -32.44 12.13 -8.06
CA LYS A 364 -31.01 11.98 -8.43
C LYS A 364 -30.49 10.56 -8.23
N PRO A 365 -31.05 9.56 -8.92
CA PRO A 365 -30.65 8.17 -8.72
C PRO A 365 -29.16 7.98 -8.94
N VAL A 366 -28.56 7.15 -8.08
CA VAL A 366 -27.11 6.88 -8.04
C VAL A 366 -26.86 5.44 -8.40
N ILE A 367 -25.98 5.22 -9.37
CA ILE A 367 -25.46 3.90 -9.74
C ILE A 367 -23.99 3.81 -9.28
N SER A 368 -23.63 2.66 -8.72
CA SER A 368 -22.26 2.37 -8.31
C SER A 368 -21.75 1.12 -9.01
N ILE A 369 -20.66 1.25 -9.76
CA ILE A 369 -19.96 0.15 -10.41
C ILE A 369 -18.66 -0.06 -9.65
N LYS A 370 -18.54 -1.20 -8.98
CA LYS A 370 -17.44 -1.48 -8.04
C LYS A 370 -16.28 -2.21 -8.68
N GLN A 371 -15.08 -2.10 -8.06
CA GLN A 371 -13.91 -2.93 -8.32
C GLN A 371 -13.46 -2.94 -9.79
N GLN A 372 -13.41 -1.76 -10.42
CA GLN A 372 -12.90 -1.63 -11.78
C GLN A 372 -11.37 -1.61 -11.76
N VAL A 373 -10.74 -2.69 -12.27
CA VAL A 373 -9.28 -2.82 -12.32
C VAL A 373 -8.75 -2.15 -13.58
N LEU A 374 -8.08 -1.03 -13.42
CA LEU A 374 -7.43 -0.30 -14.51
C LEU A 374 -5.94 -0.65 -14.55
N ALA A 375 -5.52 -1.36 -15.58
CA ALA A 375 -4.10 -1.63 -15.83
C ALA A 375 -3.39 -0.40 -16.42
N SER A 376 -2.05 -0.38 -16.36
CA SER A 376 -1.22 0.65 -16.97
C SER A 376 -1.54 0.78 -18.48
N GLY A 377 -1.73 2.01 -18.94
CA GLY A 377 -2.04 2.32 -20.34
C GLY A 377 -3.38 1.76 -20.88
N ALA A 378 -4.15 1.04 -20.04
CA ALA A 378 -5.42 0.44 -20.48
C ALA A 378 -6.55 1.49 -20.54
N SER A 379 -7.62 1.13 -21.26
CA SER A 379 -8.86 1.92 -21.31
C SER A 379 -10.05 1.07 -20.88
N ILE A 380 -10.86 1.61 -19.98
CA ILE A 380 -12.12 1.00 -19.52
C ILE A 380 -13.27 1.84 -20.06
N SER A 381 -14.17 1.22 -20.85
CA SER A 381 -15.38 1.84 -21.35
C SER A 381 -16.59 1.35 -20.56
N LEU A 382 -17.36 2.29 -19.99
CA LEU A 382 -18.59 2.01 -19.25
C LEU A 382 -19.75 2.79 -19.89
N SER A 383 -20.96 2.26 -19.74
CA SER A 383 -22.17 2.96 -20.14
C SER A 383 -23.26 2.79 -19.10
N GLN A 384 -23.98 3.88 -18.85
CA GLN A 384 -25.16 3.91 -17.98
C GLN A 384 -26.33 4.57 -18.71
N ASP A 385 -27.43 3.87 -18.85
CA ASP A 385 -28.68 4.42 -19.37
C ASP A 385 -29.73 4.50 -18.26
N TYR A 386 -30.11 5.70 -17.87
CA TYR A 386 -31.19 5.94 -16.93
C TYR A 386 -32.53 5.84 -17.63
N LYS A 387 -33.52 5.25 -16.97
CA LYS A 387 -34.88 5.17 -17.45
C LYS A 387 -35.73 6.21 -16.74
N SER A 388 -36.55 6.94 -17.47
CA SER A 388 -37.45 7.93 -16.89
C SER A 388 -38.70 8.12 -17.72
N GLY A 389 -39.72 8.65 -17.07
CA GLY A 389 -40.92 9.22 -17.69
C GLY A 389 -41.28 10.58 -17.06
N GLU A 390 -42.26 11.23 -17.60
CA GLU A 390 -42.74 12.49 -17.11
C GLU A 390 -44.08 12.33 -16.37
N LEU A 391 -44.19 12.98 -15.22
CA LEU A 391 -45.44 13.11 -14.47
C LEU A 391 -45.82 14.59 -14.41
N LYS A 392 -46.96 14.94 -14.98
CA LYS A 392 -47.59 16.25 -14.86
C LYS A 392 -48.63 16.24 -13.76
N VAL A 393 -48.48 17.10 -12.77
CA VAL A 393 -49.45 17.22 -11.66
C VAL A 393 -50.11 18.55 -11.70
N GLY A 394 -51.40 18.55 -11.96
CA GLY A 394 -52.25 19.71 -11.93
C GLY A 394 -53.12 19.81 -10.67
N ALA A 395 -53.58 21.02 -10.38
CA ALA A 395 -54.52 21.30 -9.25
C ALA A 395 -55.54 22.33 -9.66
N ARG A 396 -56.85 22.01 -9.57
CA ARG A 396 -57.91 22.92 -9.96
C ARG A 396 -59.19 22.68 -9.18
N GLN A 397 -60.09 23.67 -9.25
CA GLN A 397 -61.46 23.62 -8.81
C GLN A 397 -62.35 24.09 -9.95
N GLY A 398 -63.03 23.15 -10.64
CA GLY A 398 -63.69 23.48 -11.90
C GLY A 398 -62.69 24.06 -12.93
N ALA A 399 -63.00 25.25 -13.44
CA ALA A 399 -62.16 25.95 -14.38
C ALA A 399 -60.98 26.75 -13.73
N ALA A 400 -61.00 26.93 -12.41
CA ALA A 400 -60.03 27.73 -11.70
C ALA A 400 -58.79 26.90 -11.29
N LEU A 401 -57.58 27.44 -11.59
CA LEU A 401 -56.34 26.83 -11.16
C LEU A 401 -56.12 27.04 -9.65
N VAL A 402 -55.68 25.96 -8.96
CA VAL A 402 -55.44 25.97 -7.52
C VAL A 402 -53.92 26.01 -7.26
N ASP A 403 -53.55 26.89 -6.37
CA ASP A 403 -52.19 26.94 -5.83
C ASP A 403 -52.07 25.83 -4.75
N ALA A 404 -51.25 24.81 -5.01
CA ALA A 404 -51.09 23.69 -4.11
C ALA A 404 -49.61 23.22 -4.05
N THR A 405 -49.18 22.83 -2.87
CA THR A 405 -47.91 22.05 -2.74
C THR A 405 -48.16 20.60 -3.18
N VAL A 406 -47.15 20.05 -3.85
CA VAL A 406 -47.18 18.69 -4.38
C VAL A 406 -46.01 17.93 -3.76
N GLY A 407 -46.29 16.83 -3.07
CA GLY A 407 -45.29 15.84 -2.63
C GLY A 407 -45.49 14.55 -3.41
N ILE A 408 -44.44 13.99 -3.94
CA ILE A 408 -44.45 12.73 -4.70
C ILE A 408 -43.68 11.67 -3.90
N TYR A 409 -44.36 10.56 -3.58
CA TYR A 409 -43.83 9.47 -2.77
C TYR A 409 -43.82 8.20 -3.59
N SER A 410 -42.66 7.54 -3.66
CA SER A 410 -42.58 6.20 -4.25
C SER A 410 -43.37 5.20 -3.39
N LYS A 411 -44.25 4.42 -4.00
CA LYS A 411 -44.96 3.33 -3.27
C LYS A 411 -43.97 2.26 -2.82
N LYS A 412 -42.85 2.09 -3.50
CA LYS A 412 -41.74 1.25 -3.07
C LYS A 412 -40.96 1.97 -1.97
N GLY A 413 -41.30 1.73 -0.72
CA GLY A 413 -40.59 2.25 0.46
C GLY A 413 -41.16 3.56 1.04
N GLY A 414 -42.20 4.16 0.46
CA GLY A 414 -42.86 5.35 1.01
C GLY A 414 -41.99 6.64 1.05
N ILE A 415 -40.91 6.69 0.29
CA ILE A 415 -39.94 7.78 0.32
C ILE A 415 -40.41 8.93 -0.54
N ASN A 416 -40.30 10.17 -0.06
CA ASN A 416 -40.51 11.36 -0.87
C ASN A 416 -39.37 11.47 -1.91
N VAL A 417 -39.72 11.43 -3.19
CA VAL A 417 -38.79 11.45 -4.33
C VAL A 417 -38.76 12.78 -5.04
N ALA A 418 -39.85 13.58 -4.90
CA ALA A 418 -39.94 14.91 -5.49
C ALA A 418 -40.92 15.79 -4.72
N SER A 419 -40.71 17.06 -4.76
CA SER A 419 -41.64 18.05 -4.22
C SER A 419 -41.70 19.30 -5.12
N GLY A 420 -42.85 19.88 -5.19
CA GLY A 420 -43.06 21.08 -6.02
C GLY A 420 -44.27 21.90 -5.58
N ARG A 421 -44.64 22.86 -6.39
CA ARG A 421 -45.82 23.68 -6.17
C ARG A 421 -46.47 24.03 -7.52
N THR A 422 -47.76 23.87 -7.62
CA THR A 422 -48.58 24.46 -8.67
C THR A 422 -48.97 25.85 -8.23
N TYR A 423 -49.02 26.77 -9.18
CA TYR A 423 -49.52 28.12 -8.91
C TYR A 423 -50.81 28.35 -9.72
N GLN A 424 -51.45 29.50 -9.52
CA GLN A 424 -52.66 29.90 -10.28
C GLN A 424 -52.30 30.47 -11.66
N ALA A 425 -51.30 29.84 -12.34
CA ALA A 425 -50.81 30.25 -13.65
C ALA A 425 -50.58 29.02 -14.55
N THR A 426 -50.96 29.07 -15.79
CA THR A 426 -50.84 27.98 -16.77
C THR A 426 -49.38 27.55 -17.05
N SER A 427 -48.42 28.42 -16.79
CA SER A 427 -47.00 28.15 -16.94
C SER A 427 -46.44 27.24 -15.84
N SER A 428 -47.17 27.05 -14.74
CA SER A 428 -46.71 26.29 -13.56
C SER A 428 -47.76 25.26 -13.04
N ASN A 429 -48.92 25.21 -13.70
CA ASN A 429 -49.98 24.27 -13.36
C ASN A 429 -50.62 23.73 -14.66
N PRO A 430 -50.31 22.49 -15.05
CA PRO A 430 -49.61 21.45 -14.26
C PRO A 430 -48.11 21.66 -14.10
N LYS A 431 -47.55 21.20 -13.00
CA LYS A 431 -46.11 21.09 -12.73
C LYS A 431 -45.58 19.75 -13.25
N THR A 432 -44.50 19.79 -14.02
CA THR A 432 -43.86 18.59 -14.57
C THR A 432 -42.72 18.11 -13.66
N PHE A 433 -42.62 16.78 -13.49
CA PHE A 433 -41.59 16.07 -12.77
C PHE A 433 -41.04 14.95 -13.65
N THR A 434 -39.71 14.83 -13.72
CA THR A 434 -39.02 13.68 -14.37
C THR A 434 -38.70 12.63 -13.32
N LEU A 435 -39.28 11.43 -13.44
CA LEU A 435 -39.20 10.38 -12.45
C LEU A 435 -38.72 9.07 -13.07
N GLU A 436 -38.13 8.18 -12.26
CA GLU A 436 -37.91 6.79 -12.66
C GLU A 436 -39.27 6.09 -12.92
N PRO A 437 -39.33 5.07 -13.79
CA PRO A 437 -40.54 4.25 -13.93
C PRO A 437 -40.96 3.62 -12.61
N GLY A 438 -42.23 3.75 -12.26
CA GLY A 438 -42.72 3.20 -10.99
C GLY A 438 -44.11 3.70 -10.61
N GLU A 439 -44.57 3.24 -9.45
CA GLU A 439 -45.85 3.66 -8.86
C GLU A 439 -45.64 4.73 -7.78
N TYR A 440 -46.44 5.76 -7.82
CA TYR A 440 -46.30 6.92 -6.95
C TYR A 440 -47.61 7.30 -6.28
N GLU A 441 -47.50 7.74 -5.04
CA GLU A 441 -48.56 8.45 -4.31
C GLU A 441 -48.28 9.95 -4.35
N LEU A 442 -49.29 10.73 -4.76
CA LEU A 442 -49.20 12.16 -4.88
C LEU A 442 -50.02 12.79 -3.74
N ARG A 443 -49.35 13.61 -2.92
CA ARG A 443 -50.01 14.33 -1.81
C ARG A 443 -50.05 15.82 -2.18
N LEU A 444 -51.23 16.30 -2.47
CA LEU A 444 -51.47 17.71 -2.77
C LEU A 444 -52.05 18.38 -1.52
N ASN A 445 -51.59 19.61 -1.24
CA ASN A 445 -52.16 20.43 -0.18
C ASN A 445 -52.43 21.83 -0.71
N ALA A 446 -53.71 22.21 -0.78
CA ALA A 446 -54.12 23.50 -1.27
C ALA A 446 -53.57 24.63 -0.39
N VAL A 447 -53.02 25.65 -1.04
CA VAL A 447 -52.47 26.85 -0.39
C VAL A 447 -53.39 28.02 -0.62
N LYS A 448 -53.97 28.12 -1.85
CA LYS A 448 -54.98 29.09 -2.21
C LYS A 448 -55.97 28.49 -3.20
N PRO A 449 -57.26 28.37 -2.87
CA PRO A 449 -57.86 28.63 -1.53
C PRO A 449 -57.46 27.55 -0.52
N LYS A 450 -57.16 27.91 0.72
CA LYS A 450 -56.67 27.02 1.77
C LYS A 450 -57.76 26.05 2.28
N GLU A 451 -58.99 26.46 2.16
CA GLU A 451 -60.19 25.72 2.60
C GLU A 451 -60.38 24.37 1.86
N LEU A 452 -59.75 24.25 0.69
CA LEU A 452 -59.82 23.04 -0.12
C LEU A 452 -59.06 21.84 0.55
N GLY A 453 -58.12 22.10 1.43
CA GLY A 453 -57.43 21.09 2.21
C GLY A 453 -56.49 20.20 1.40
N LYS A 454 -56.44 18.92 1.77
CA LYS A 454 -55.52 17.93 1.21
C LYS A 454 -56.21 16.96 0.27
N LYS A 455 -55.44 16.45 -0.70
CA LYS A 455 -55.86 15.40 -1.62
C LYS A 455 -54.74 14.42 -1.87
N THR A 456 -55.07 13.12 -1.94
CA THR A 456 -54.12 12.02 -2.24
C THR A 456 -54.58 11.36 -3.55
N LEU A 457 -53.62 11.22 -4.48
CA LEU A 457 -53.84 10.58 -5.78
C LEU A 457 -52.75 9.53 -6.04
N SER A 458 -52.89 8.76 -7.10
CA SER A 458 -51.88 7.78 -7.52
C SER A 458 -51.51 8.01 -8.97
N ALA A 459 -50.25 7.71 -9.31
CA ALA A 459 -49.78 7.74 -10.69
C ALA A 459 -48.87 6.55 -10.97
N ILE A 460 -48.88 6.10 -12.22
CA ILE A 460 -47.90 5.12 -12.73
C ILE A 460 -47.10 5.79 -13.82
N VAL A 461 -45.81 5.93 -13.59
CA VAL A 461 -44.87 6.49 -14.57
C VAL A 461 -44.20 5.31 -15.32
N THR A 462 -44.24 5.35 -16.64
CA THR A 462 -43.59 4.36 -17.50
C THR A 462 -42.37 4.95 -18.20
N GLU A 463 -41.45 4.10 -18.66
CA GLU A 463 -40.29 4.54 -19.43
C GLU A 463 -40.76 5.28 -20.68
N LYS A 464 -40.17 6.48 -20.93
CA LYS A 464 -40.55 7.40 -22.01
C LYS A 464 -42.01 7.87 -22.02
N GLY A 465 -42.80 7.43 -21.04
CA GLY A 465 -44.19 7.76 -20.90
C GLY A 465 -44.39 9.16 -20.32
N MET A 466 -45.55 9.76 -20.64
CA MET A 466 -46.04 10.96 -20.00
C MET A 466 -47.40 10.63 -19.38
N VAL A 467 -47.55 10.93 -18.12
CA VAL A 467 -48.83 10.81 -17.41
C VAL A 467 -49.22 12.13 -16.78
N GLU A 468 -50.48 12.52 -16.93
CA GLU A 468 -51.02 13.73 -16.29
C GLU A 468 -52.06 13.32 -15.24
N VAL A 469 -51.96 13.88 -14.05
CA VAL A 469 -52.85 13.67 -12.94
C VAL A 469 -53.30 15.01 -12.38
N ILE A 470 -54.61 15.20 -12.29
CA ILE A 470 -55.16 16.45 -11.83
C ILE A 470 -55.88 16.23 -10.50
N GLY A 471 -55.49 16.99 -9.48
CA GLY A 471 -56.22 17.10 -8.22
C GLY A 471 -57.41 18.03 -8.40
N GLU A 472 -58.60 17.48 -8.57
CA GLU A 472 -59.84 18.21 -8.73
C GLU A 472 -60.52 18.37 -7.36
N TRP A 473 -60.80 19.61 -6.90
CA TRP A 473 -61.52 19.89 -5.64
C TRP A 473 -62.94 20.32 -5.88
#